data_35c423f71b776a5bc05b272419e78938
#
_entry.id   35c423f71b776a5bc05b272419e78938
#
_cell.length_a   1.000
_cell.length_b   1.000
_cell.length_c   1.000
_cell.angle_alpha   90.00
_cell.angle_beta   90.00
_cell.angle_gamma   90.00
#
_symmetry.space_group_name_H-M   'P 1'
#
loop_
_entity.id
_entity.type
_entity.pdbx_description
1 polymer ?
#
loop_
_entity_poly.entity_id
_entity_poly.type
_entity_poly.pdbx_seq_one_letter_code
_entity_poly.pdbx_strand_id
1 'polypeptide(L)'
;LFTAMIQSSSATMMITLSALHAGIVDLPSAAALVIGADLGTTSTLALGGIGATAIKKQLALAHVLINVVTAGLAFALLPLLLGLISDWGLEDPLYSLVAFHSGFNAIGILLLLPFVKPFSRFLETCFAGDQEEVRTYIQSVPANMVSEAVLAVAKEVECLLLKVMALSLRDLKVETGSLRIGGELQRRLDLAFASGVKFEDCYDEIKTLEGEILEFCGEVQAGSVAPDQVKQLHRYLSAARHGVYAAKAMKDIRENLVALRHGEQPALTAFYQARVALQKQQIGALLNLLVTPHQSGHLRQELTRVREASRHDHEESEHALFVQGLHQDGDERETSTLLNVNRELRAAAQNMCTAIGFLRLQEGDLDDY
;
A
#
# COMPACT_ATOMS: atom_id res chain seq x y z
N LEU A 1 -3.16 -6.30 -35.85
CA LEU A 1 -3.44 -7.69 -35.52
C LEU A 1 -2.14 -8.51 -35.46
N PHE A 2 -1.30 -8.49 -36.50
CA PHE A 2 -0.05 -9.25 -36.61
C PHE A 2 0.90 -8.96 -35.42
N THR A 3 1.10 -7.68 -35.09
CA THR A 3 1.91 -7.25 -33.96
C THR A 3 1.37 -7.74 -32.62
N ALA A 4 0.05 -7.72 -32.44
CA ALA A 4 -0.60 -8.21 -31.24
C ALA A 4 -0.38 -9.72 -31.03
N MET A 5 -0.27 -10.50 -32.13
CA MET A 5 0.04 -11.94 -32.07
C MET A 5 1.52 -12.22 -31.77
N ILE A 6 2.45 -11.48 -32.42
CA ILE A 6 3.90 -11.65 -32.25
C ILE A 6 4.40 -10.94 -30.98
N GLN A 7 3.62 -9.96 -30.47
CA GLN A 7 3.97 -9.13 -29.31
C GLN A 7 5.29 -8.35 -29.48
N SER A 8 5.66 -8.03 -30.74
CA SER A 8 6.88 -7.32 -31.07
C SER A 8 6.66 -6.36 -32.24
N SER A 9 6.64 -5.06 -31.97
CA SER A 9 6.58 -4.02 -33.02
C SER A 9 7.88 -3.97 -33.82
N SER A 10 9.03 -4.22 -33.20
CA SER A 10 10.31 -4.27 -33.89
C SER A 10 10.35 -5.40 -34.95
N ALA A 11 9.83 -6.58 -34.63
CA ALA A 11 9.72 -7.66 -35.59
C ALA A 11 8.79 -7.30 -36.76
N THR A 12 7.63 -6.69 -36.46
CA THR A 12 6.70 -6.21 -37.49
C THR A 12 7.35 -5.12 -38.36
N MET A 13 8.09 -4.18 -37.77
CA MET A 13 8.83 -3.15 -38.49
C MET A 13 9.86 -3.76 -39.44
N MET A 14 10.66 -4.73 -38.97
CA MET A 14 11.67 -5.40 -39.82
C MET A 14 11.04 -6.14 -41.00
N ILE A 15 9.92 -6.82 -40.79
CA ILE A 15 9.17 -7.49 -41.85
C ILE A 15 8.60 -6.46 -42.85
N THR A 16 8.08 -5.34 -42.38
CA THR A 16 7.55 -4.27 -43.21
C THR A 16 8.66 -3.61 -44.05
N LEU A 17 9.83 -3.33 -43.44
CA LEU A 17 11.01 -2.81 -44.16
C LEU A 17 11.50 -3.81 -45.24
N SER A 18 11.52 -5.11 -44.92
CA SER A 18 11.90 -6.14 -45.87
C SER A 18 10.93 -6.23 -47.05
N ALA A 19 9.62 -6.14 -46.78
CA ALA A 19 8.58 -6.15 -47.81
C ALA A 19 8.62 -4.90 -48.70
N LEU A 20 8.91 -3.72 -48.13
CA LEU A 20 9.11 -2.46 -48.85
C LEU A 20 10.36 -2.54 -49.73
N HIS A 21 11.49 -3.05 -49.19
CA HIS A 21 12.71 -3.23 -49.98
C HIS A 21 12.55 -4.19 -51.15
N ALA A 22 11.76 -5.26 -50.95
CA ALA A 22 11.47 -6.23 -52.02
C ALA A 22 10.43 -5.73 -53.04
N GLY A 23 9.88 -4.52 -52.86
CA GLY A 23 8.83 -3.96 -53.73
C GLY A 23 7.48 -4.68 -53.63
N ILE A 24 7.26 -5.44 -52.56
CA ILE A 24 6.00 -6.14 -52.28
C ILE A 24 4.92 -5.18 -51.83
N VAL A 25 5.29 -4.15 -51.10
CA VAL A 25 4.42 -3.05 -50.63
C VAL A 25 5.02 -1.71 -51.02
N ASP A 26 4.16 -0.72 -51.27
CA ASP A 26 4.56 0.67 -51.47
C ASP A 26 4.77 1.43 -50.15
N LEU A 27 5.37 2.60 -50.19
CA LEU A 27 5.69 3.39 -49.00
C LEU A 27 4.45 3.79 -48.20
N PRO A 28 3.31 4.24 -48.79
CA PRO A 28 2.10 4.54 -48.04
C PRO A 28 1.52 3.31 -47.33
N SER A 29 1.53 2.15 -47.97
CA SER A 29 1.05 0.91 -47.36
C SER A 29 1.97 0.44 -46.23
N ALA A 30 3.30 0.57 -46.43
CA ALA A 30 4.29 0.27 -45.38
C ALA A 30 4.13 1.20 -44.17
N ALA A 31 3.91 2.50 -44.39
CA ALA A 31 3.64 3.46 -43.34
C ALA A 31 2.36 3.14 -42.56
N ALA A 32 1.28 2.76 -43.23
CA ALA A 32 0.04 2.32 -42.60
C ALA A 32 0.24 1.03 -41.76
N LEU A 33 1.08 0.08 -42.23
CA LEU A 33 1.43 -1.12 -41.48
C LEU A 33 2.21 -0.80 -40.20
N VAL A 34 3.11 0.18 -40.26
CA VAL A 34 3.90 0.63 -39.10
C VAL A 34 3.04 1.32 -38.06
N ILE A 35 2.09 2.19 -38.47
CA ILE A 35 1.10 2.78 -37.55
C ILE A 35 0.31 1.65 -36.86
N GLY A 36 -0.14 0.64 -37.61
CA GLY A 36 -0.84 -0.51 -37.09
C GLY A 36 0.01 -1.38 -36.15
N ALA A 37 1.34 -1.42 -36.38
CA ALA A 37 2.28 -2.12 -35.51
C ALA A 37 2.39 -1.46 -34.13
N ASP A 38 2.49 -0.14 -34.07
CA ASP A 38 2.52 0.61 -32.81
C ASP A 38 1.22 0.47 -32.03
N LEU A 39 0.08 0.54 -32.71
CA LEU A 39 -1.21 0.28 -32.05
C LEU A 39 -1.31 -1.18 -31.56
N GLY A 40 -0.75 -2.14 -32.28
CA GLY A 40 -0.74 -3.55 -31.90
C GLY A 40 0.02 -3.87 -30.61
N THR A 41 1.03 -3.08 -30.24
CA THR A 41 1.79 -3.27 -28.99
C THR A 41 0.97 -2.94 -27.74
N THR A 42 -0.09 -2.13 -27.89
CA THR A 42 -0.96 -1.79 -26.75
C THR A 42 -1.71 -3.00 -26.22
N SER A 43 -1.93 -4.02 -27.03
CA SER A 43 -2.64 -5.23 -26.65
C SER A 43 -1.95 -6.01 -25.52
N THR A 44 -0.62 -6.03 -25.48
CA THR A 44 0.15 -6.72 -24.43
C THR A 44 -0.03 -6.04 -23.08
N LEU A 45 0.06 -4.70 -23.05
CA LEU A 45 -0.14 -3.93 -21.82
C LEU A 45 -1.62 -3.93 -21.38
N ALA A 46 -2.56 -3.90 -22.33
CA ALA A 46 -3.98 -4.01 -22.03
C ALA A 46 -4.30 -5.36 -21.39
N LEU A 47 -3.78 -6.46 -21.91
CA LEU A 47 -3.92 -7.80 -21.33
C LEU A 47 -3.25 -7.90 -19.95
N GLY A 48 -2.05 -7.34 -19.80
CA GLY A 48 -1.33 -7.27 -18.52
C GLY A 48 -2.01 -6.40 -17.46
N GLY A 49 -2.94 -5.53 -17.86
CA GLY A 49 -3.77 -4.73 -16.96
C GLY A 49 -4.97 -5.49 -16.38
N ILE A 50 -5.35 -6.63 -16.94
CA ILE A 50 -6.50 -7.43 -16.46
C ILE A 50 -6.10 -8.08 -15.13
N GLY A 51 -6.85 -7.80 -14.05
CA GLY A 51 -6.54 -8.30 -12.71
C GLY A 51 -5.33 -7.64 -12.04
N ALA A 52 -4.74 -6.61 -12.65
CA ALA A 52 -3.58 -5.92 -12.12
C ALA A 52 -3.97 -4.76 -11.17
N THR A 53 -2.99 -4.21 -10.45
CA THR A 53 -3.17 -3.05 -9.56
C THR A 53 -3.67 -1.82 -10.30
N ALA A 54 -4.31 -0.88 -9.58
CA ALA A 54 -4.80 0.38 -10.15
C ALA A 54 -3.72 1.12 -10.96
N ILE A 55 -2.49 1.17 -10.47
CA ILE A 55 -1.35 1.81 -11.17
C ILE A 55 -1.03 1.11 -12.48
N LYS A 56 -1.02 -0.23 -12.49
CA LYS A 56 -0.77 -1.00 -13.73
C LYS A 56 -1.92 -0.81 -14.73
N LYS A 57 -3.17 -0.77 -14.26
CA LYS A 57 -4.36 -0.46 -15.09
C LYS A 57 -4.29 0.96 -15.65
N GLN A 58 -3.92 1.96 -14.84
CA GLN A 58 -3.69 3.33 -15.26
C GLN A 58 -2.62 3.43 -16.34
N LEU A 59 -1.48 2.75 -16.14
CA LEU A 59 -0.38 2.71 -17.12
C LEU A 59 -0.82 2.03 -18.43
N ALA A 60 -1.53 0.91 -18.35
CA ALA A 60 -2.05 0.21 -19.52
C ALA A 60 -3.04 1.09 -20.30
N LEU A 61 -3.99 1.75 -19.60
CA LEU A 61 -4.94 2.66 -20.23
C LEU A 61 -4.24 3.89 -20.83
N ALA A 62 -3.25 4.46 -20.13
CA ALA A 62 -2.45 5.56 -20.64
C ALA A 62 -1.78 5.20 -21.97
N HIS A 63 -1.13 4.06 -22.01
CA HIS A 63 -0.42 3.58 -23.20
C HIS A 63 -1.38 3.33 -24.36
N VAL A 64 -2.56 2.69 -24.12
CA VAL A 64 -3.58 2.49 -25.13
C VAL A 64 -4.09 3.81 -25.68
N LEU A 65 -4.47 4.77 -24.81
CA LEU A 65 -5.03 6.06 -25.23
C LEU A 65 -4.02 6.89 -26.03
N ILE A 66 -2.76 6.95 -25.58
CA ILE A 66 -1.69 7.68 -26.27
C ILE A 66 -1.49 7.10 -27.66
N ASN A 67 -1.35 5.77 -27.77
CA ASN A 67 -1.13 5.14 -29.09
C ASN A 67 -2.35 5.22 -30.01
N VAL A 68 -3.57 5.14 -29.48
CA VAL A 68 -4.79 5.33 -30.29
C VAL A 68 -4.84 6.77 -30.87
N VAL A 69 -4.54 7.79 -30.04
CA VAL A 69 -4.54 9.18 -30.49
C VAL A 69 -3.41 9.44 -31.49
N THR A 70 -2.18 9.02 -31.20
CA THR A 70 -1.03 9.23 -32.09
C THR A 70 -1.16 8.46 -33.40
N ALA A 71 -1.59 7.19 -33.35
CA ALA A 71 -1.85 6.39 -34.54
C ALA A 71 -2.99 6.96 -35.39
N GLY A 72 -4.09 7.43 -34.75
CA GLY A 72 -5.20 8.08 -35.44
C GLY A 72 -4.78 9.36 -36.16
N LEU A 73 -4.00 10.22 -35.49
CA LEU A 73 -3.43 11.43 -36.09
C LEU A 73 -2.45 11.10 -37.22
N ALA A 74 -1.54 10.16 -37.01
CA ALA A 74 -0.57 9.73 -38.02
C ALA A 74 -1.26 9.18 -39.26
N PHE A 75 -2.33 8.38 -39.09
CA PHE A 75 -3.10 7.83 -40.20
C PHE A 75 -3.89 8.92 -40.95
N ALA A 76 -4.54 9.83 -40.23
CA ALA A 76 -5.28 10.96 -40.85
C ALA A 76 -4.36 11.93 -41.62
N LEU A 77 -3.13 12.13 -41.14
CA LEU A 77 -2.14 13.03 -41.72
C LEU A 77 -1.12 12.28 -42.60
N LEU A 78 -1.31 11.00 -42.88
CA LEU A 78 -0.36 10.15 -43.61
C LEU A 78 0.13 10.77 -44.92
N PRO A 79 -0.75 11.27 -45.83
CA PRO A 79 -0.28 11.89 -47.09
C PRO A 79 0.56 13.16 -46.86
N LEU A 80 0.18 13.97 -45.88
CA LEU A 80 0.89 15.20 -45.52
C LEU A 80 2.30 14.88 -44.97
N LEU A 81 2.39 13.91 -44.05
CA LEU A 81 3.67 13.54 -43.42
C LEU A 81 4.64 12.94 -44.45
N LEU A 82 4.16 12.08 -45.34
CA LEU A 82 4.98 11.52 -46.40
C LEU A 82 5.41 12.59 -47.41
N GLY A 83 4.53 13.55 -47.73
CA GLY A 83 4.87 14.71 -48.57
C GLY A 83 6.00 15.54 -47.97
N LEU A 84 5.92 15.91 -46.69
CA LEU A 84 6.96 16.63 -45.97
C LEU A 84 8.31 15.91 -45.98
N ILE A 85 8.31 14.57 -45.82
CA ILE A 85 9.52 13.75 -45.85
C ILE A 85 10.14 13.76 -47.25
N SER A 86 9.34 13.69 -48.30
CA SER A 86 9.78 13.78 -49.69
C SER A 86 10.39 15.16 -49.96
N ASP A 87 9.75 16.27 -49.50
CA ASP A 87 10.25 17.65 -49.66
C ASP A 87 11.57 17.88 -48.96
N TRP A 88 11.92 17.10 -47.93
CA TRP A 88 13.21 17.14 -47.27
C TRP A 88 14.33 16.37 -48.04
N GLY A 89 14.01 15.79 -49.22
CA GLY A 89 14.95 15.14 -50.09
C GLY A 89 15.27 13.70 -49.70
N LEU A 90 14.46 13.07 -48.85
CA LEU A 90 14.58 11.66 -48.54
C LEU A 90 13.91 10.82 -49.64
N GLU A 91 14.68 10.47 -50.70
CA GLU A 91 14.17 9.71 -51.84
C GLU A 91 14.11 8.19 -51.61
N ASP A 92 14.97 7.69 -50.69
CA ASP A 92 15.01 6.25 -50.38
C ASP A 92 13.79 5.87 -49.50
N PRO A 93 12.94 4.92 -50.01
CA PRO A 93 11.71 4.52 -49.26
C PRO A 93 11.97 3.94 -47.86
N LEU A 94 13.14 3.28 -47.65
CA LEU A 94 13.45 2.67 -46.35
C LEU A 94 13.74 3.77 -45.31
N TYR A 95 14.58 4.76 -45.70
CA TYR A 95 14.85 5.89 -44.81
C TYR A 95 13.60 6.77 -44.59
N SER A 96 12.76 6.93 -45.62
CA SER A 96 11.50 7.63 -45.53
C SER A 96 10.54 6.96 -44.54
N LEU A 97 10.46 5.62 -44.49
CA LEU A 97 9.63 4.88 -43.56
C LEU A 97 10.12 5.03 -42.12
N VAL A 98 11.45 4.97 -41.91
CA VAL A 98 12.04 5.15 -40.57
C VAL A 98 11.85 6.58 -40.08
N ALA A 99 12.07 7.58 -40.97
CA ALA A 99 11.83 8.98 -40.66
C ALA A 99 10.34 9.24 -40.30
N PHE A 100 9.41 8.64 -41.07
CA PHE A 100 7.99 8.70 -40.80
C PHE A 100 7.64 8.14 -39.40
N HIS A 101 8.11 6.93 -39.08
CA HIS A 101 7.87 6.30 -37.77
C HIS A 101 8.41 7.11 -36.61
N SER A 102 9.66 7.56 -36.71
CA SER A 102 10.29 8.39 -35.68
C SER A 102 9.60 9.76 -35.57
N GLY A 103 9.23 10.35 -36.69
CA GLY A 103 8.61 11.67 -36.77
C GLY A 103 7.24 11.70 -36.12
N PHE A 104 6.35 10.77 -36.45
CA PHE A 104 5.00 10.80 -35.87
C PHE A 104 5.02 10.47 -34.37
N ASN A 105 5.90 9.58 -33.90
CA ASN A 105 6.06 9.32 -32.48
C ASN A 105 6.61 10.57 -31.74
N ALA A 106 7.60 11.26 -32.30
CA ALA A 106 8.09 12.52 -31.72
C ALA A 106 7.00 13.60 -31.65
N ILE A 107 6.21 13.75 -32.72
CA ILE A 107 5.05 14.66 -32.74
C ILE A 107 4.04 14.26 -31.66
N GLY A 108 3.74 13.00 -31.53
CA GLY A 108 2.82 12.47 -30.49
C GLY A 108 3.27 12.84 -29.07
N ILE A 109 4.57 12.67 -28.77
CA ILE A 109 5.16 13.07 -27.47
C ILE A 109 5.03 14.58 -27.26
N LEU A 110 5.39 15.40 -28.25
CA LEU A 110 5.32 16.86 -28.13
C LEU A 110 3.88 17.37 -27.95
N LEU A 111 2.93 16.74 -28.61
CA LEU A 111 1.49 17.08 -28.47
C LEU A 111 0.95 16.71 -27.08
N LEU A 112 1.42 15.60 -26.50
CA LEU A 112 0.96 15.13 -25.20
C LEU A 112 1.59 15.90 -24.03
N LEU A 113 2.81 16.40 -24.20
CA LEU A 113 3.61 17.00 -23.14
C LEU A 113 2.85 18.08 -22.32
N PRO A 114 2.14 19.04 -22.93
CA PRO A 114 1.39 20.05 -22.19
C PRO A 114 0.17 19.47 -21.43
N PHE A 115 -0.30 18.31 -21.82
CA PHE A 115 -1.49 17.67 -21.25
C PHE A 115 -1.17 16.58 -20.24
N VAL A 116 0.08 16.32 -19.91
CA VAL A 116 0.47 15.23 -18.98
C VAL A 116 -0.22 15.34 -17.62
N LYS A 117 -0.28 16.57 -17.03
CA LYS A 117 -0.92 16.77 -15.71
C LYS A 117 -2.46 16.52 -15.74
N PRO A 118 -3.25 17.12 -16.66
CA PRO A 118 -4.68 16.83 -16.72
C PRO A 118 -4.96 15.37 -17.12
N PHE A 119 -4.13 14.78 -17.96
CA PHE A 119 -4.24 13.39 -18.36
C PHE A 119 -3.98 12.42 -17.17
N SER A 120 -2.96 12.67 -16.35
CA SER A 120 -2.70 11.90 -15.13
C SER A 120 -3.90 11.95 -14.16
N ARG A 121 -4.46 13.14 -13.93
CA ARG A 121 -5.66 13.30 -13.09
C ARG A 121 -6.86 12.52 -13.64
N PHE A 122 -7.06 12.56 -14.96
CA PHE A 122 -8.12 11.77 -15.61
C PHE A 122 -7.92 10.27 -15.35
N LEU A 123 -6.69 9.75 -15.53
CA LEU A 123 -6.38 8.33 -15.28
C LEU A 123 -6.61 7.93 -13.81
N GLU A 124 -6.28 8.82 -12.87
CA GLU A 124 -6.54 8.62 -11.44
C GLU A 124 -8.05 8.47 -11.16
N THR A 125 -8.91 9.24 -11.85
CA THR A 125 -10.36 9.13 -11.69
C THR A 125 -10.94 7.84 -12.28
N CYS A 126 -10.33 7.29 -13.37
CA CYS A 126 -10.83 6.08 -14.02
C CYS A 126 -10.73 4.83 -13.13
N PHE A 127 -9.80 4.80 -12.19
CA PHE A 127 -9.54 3.65 -11.31
C PHE A 127 -9.52 4.04 -9.83
N ALA A 128 -10.28 5.06 -9.46
CA ALA A 128 -10.32 5.57 -8.08
C ALA A 128 -10.80 4.52 -7.05
N GLY A 129 -11.66 3.57 -7.45
CA GLY A 129 -12.11 2.48 -6.59
C GLY A 129 -11.12 1.33 -6.42
N ASP A 130 -10.14 1.22 -7.33
CA ASP A 130 -9.10 0.17 -7.29
C ASP A 130 -7.81 0.66 -6.57
N GLN A 131 -7.79 1.90 -6.07
CA GLN A 131 -6.60 2.47 -5.39
C GLN A 131 -6.31 1.86 -4.02
N GLU A 132 -7.11 0.90 -3.60
CA GLU A 132 -7.04 0.25 -2.28
C GLU A 132 -6.43 -1.14 -2.28
N GLU A 133 -5.77 -1.57 -3.33
CA GLU A 133 -4.78 -2.60 -3.12
C GLU A 133 -3.69 -2.00 -2.23
N VAL A 134 -3.52 -2.62 -1.07
CA VAL A 134 -2.44 -2.38 -0.14
C VAL A 134 -1.18 -2.17 -0.96
N ARG A 135 -0.77 -0.89 -1.12
CA ARG A 135 0.49 -0.58 -1.79
C ARG A 135 1.56 -1.20 -0.93
N THR A 136 2.01 -2.37 -1.29
CA THR A 136 3.18 -2.95 -0.68
C THR A 136 4.36 -2.14 -1.20
N TYR A 137 4.84 -1.23 -0.35
CA TYR A 137 5.98 -0.36 -0.69
C TYR A 137 7.19 -1.20 -1.06
N ILE A 138 7.35 -2.37 -0.42
CA ILE A 138 8.44 -3.32 -0.66
C ILE A 138 8.36 -3.94 -2.07
N GLN A 139 7.17 -4.16 -2.65
CA GLN A 139 7.02 -4.72 -4.01
C GLN A 139 7.40 -3.72 -5.11
N SER A 140 7.45 -2.43 -4.81
CA SER A 140 7.76 -1.39 -5.77
C SER A 140 9.24 -1.01 -5.83
N VAL A 141 10.08 -1.55 -4.93
CA VAL A 141 11.49 -1.21 -4.79
C VAL A 141 12.34 -2.47 -4.90
N PRO A 142 13.33 -2.51 -5.82
CA PRO A 142 14.29 -3.63 -5.89
C PRO A 142 15.16 -3.70 -4.62
N ALA A 143 15.40 -4.91 -4.10
CA ALA A 143 16.20 -5.14 -2.88
C ALA A 143 17.65 -4.65 -2.97
N ASN A 144 18.20 -4.52 -4.19
CA ASN A 144 19.55 -4.00 -4.42
C ASN A 144 19.66 -2.47 -4.30
N MET A 145 18.54 -1.74 -4.26
CA MET A 145 18.49 -0.30 -3.98
C MET A 145 18.33 -0.09 -2.46
N VAL A 146 19.42 -0.34 -1.72
CA VAL A 146 19.37 -0.52 -0.25
C VAL A 146 18.73 0.67 0.50
N SER A 147 19.08 1.91 0.15
CA SER A 147 18.53 3.10 0.83
C SER A 147 17.02 3.24 0.62
N GLU A 148 16.56 3.01 -0.59
CA GLU A 148 15.15 3.04 -0.96
C GLU A 148 14.39 1.85 -0.35
N ALA A 149 15.04 0.67 -0.33
CA ALA A 149 14.49 -0.54 0.28
C ALA A 149 14.26 -0.36 1.79
N VAL A 150 15.21 0.24 2.53
CA VAL A 150 15.08 0.55 3.95
C VAL A 150 13.90 1.50 4.20
N LEU A 151 13.73 2.52 3.35
CA LEU A 151 12.58 3.44 3.43
C LEU A 151 11.25 2.75 3.09
N ALA A 152 11.25 1.84 2.12
CA ALA A 152 10.08 1.04 1.77
C ALA A 152 9.65 0.13 2.93
N VAL A 153 10.60 -0.54 3.58
CA VAL A 153 10.34 -1.36 4.79
C VAL A 153 9.73 -0.50 5.91
N ALA A 154 10.26 0.69 6.17
CA ALA A 154 9.70 1.58 7.21
C ALA A 154 8.23 1.93 6.92
N LYS A 155 7.88 2.24 5.68
CA LYS A 155 6.51 2.55 5.25
C LYS A 155 5.60 1.32 5.31
N GLU A 156 6.11 0.16 4.95
CA GLU A 156 5.35 -1.09 5.01
C GLU A 156 5.02 -1.46 6.46
N VAL A 157 5.99 -1.28 7.39
CA VAL A 157 5.76 -1.46 8.83
C VAL A 157 4.74 -0.44 9.35
N GLU A 158 4.79 0.82 8.91
CA GLU A 158 3.75 1.81 9.24
C GLU A 158 2.36 1.33 8.82
N CYS A 159 2.23 0.79 7.60
CA CYS A 159 0.98 0.22 7.11
C CYS A 159 0.52 -0.99 7.94
N LEU A 160 1.43 -1.89 8.32
CA LEU A 160 1.13 -3.01 9.20
C LEU A 160 0.59 -2.52 10.54
N LEU A 161 1.22 -1.54 11.18
CA LEU A 161 0.77 -0.99 12.46
C LEU A 161 -0.60 -0.30 12.34
N LEU A 162 -0.87 0.40 11.24
CA LEU A 162 -2.20 0.95 10.94
C LEU A 162 -3.26 -0.14 10.83
N LYS A 163 -2.96 -1.26 10.14
CA LYS A 163 -3.87 -2.42 10.05
C LYS A 163 -4.15 -3.03 11.42
N VAL A 164 -3.14 -3.17 12.28
CA VAL A 164 -3.33 -3.69 13.64
C VAL A 164 -4.25 -2.80 14.46
N MET A 165 -4.09 -1.47 14.39
CA MET A 165 -4.98 -0.52 15.08
C MET A 165 -6.40 -0.54 14.50
N ALA A 166 -6.54 -0.63 13.17
CA ALA A 166 -7.83 -0.76 12.50
C ALA A 166 -8.54 -2.06 12.90
N LEU A 167 -7.81 -3.18 13.00
CA LEU A 167 -8.33 -4.46 13.48
C LEU A 167 -8.87 -4.33 14.91
N SER A 168 -8.10 -3.70 15.81
CA SER A 168 -8.50 -3.48 17.21
C SER A 168 -9.74 -2.61 17.32
N LEU A 169 -9.80 -1.49 16.60
CA LEU A 169 -10.98 -0.60 16.57
C LEU A 169 -12.24 -1.33 16.06
N ARG A 170 -12.08 -2.11 14.99
CA ARG A 170 -13.15 -2.88 14.39
C ARG A 170 -13.72 -3.95 15.33
N ASP A 171 -12.85 -4.68 16.04
CA ASP A 171 -13.27 -5.72 16.99
C ASP A 171 -13.97 -5.11 18.21
N LEU A 172 -13.49 -3.98 18.70
CA LEU A 172 -14.09 -3.18 19.75
C LEU A 172 -15.36 -2.40 19.32
N LYS A 173 -15.72 -2.45 18.03
CA LYS A 173 -16.83 -1.68 17.43
C LYS A 173 -16.74 -0.17 17.66
N VAL A 174 -15.52 0.36 17.60
CA VAL A 174 -15.24 1.79 17.66
C VAL A 174 -15.28 2.37 16.25
N GLU A 175 -16.16 3.32 16.00
CA GLU A 175 -16.21 4.07 14.75
C GLU A 175 -15.02 5.01 14.64
N THR A 176 -14.31 4.98 13.52
CA THR A 176 -13.13 5.81 13.24
C THR A 176 -13.45 7.29 13.27
N GLY A 177 -14.66 7.70 12.83
CA GLY A 177 -15.16 9.06 12.92
C GLY A 177 -15.29 9.61 14.35
N SER A 178 -15.26 8.74 15.35
CA SER A 178 -15.29 9.13 16.77
C SER A 178 -13.90 9.42 17.35
N LEU A 179 -12.82 9.18 16.58
CA LEU A 179 -11.44 9.46 16.98
C LEU A 179 -11.07 10.90 16.65
N ARG A 180 -10.20 11.51 17.48
CA ARG A 180 -9.66 12.86 17.23
C ARG A 180 -8.39 12.74 16.37
N ILE A 181 -8.57 12.37 15.09
CA ILE A 181 -7.49 12.16 14.10
C ILE A 181 -7.80 12.95 12.82
N GLY A 182 -6.77 13.21 11.99
CA GLY A 182 -6.96 13.89 10.72
C GLY A 182 -7.79 13.06 9.72
N GLY A 183 -8.54 13.72 8.84
CA GLY A 183 -9.43 13.05 7.88
C GLY A 183 -8.72 12.09 6.92
N GLU A 184 -7.48 12.37 6.54
CA GLU A 184 -6.66 11.46 5.73
C GLU A 184 -6.33 10.16 6.48
N LEU A 185 -5.96 10.27 7.76
CA LEU A 185 -5.68 9.10 8.60
C LEU A 185 -6.94 8.29 8.86
N GLN A 186 -8.08 8.98 9.08
CA GLN A 186 -9.38 8.30 9.22
C GLN A 186 -9.69 7.48 7.96
N ARG A 187 -9.53 8.06 6.77
CA ARG A 187 -9.75 7.36 5.50
C ARG A 187 -8.82 6.15 5.38
N ARG A 188 -7.52 6.28 5.70
CA ARG A 188 -6.57 5.15 5.69
C ARG A 188 -7.00 4.00 6.62
N LEU A 189 -7.59 4.31 7.78
CA LEU A 189 -8.11 3.29 8.70
C LEU A 189 -9.37 2.61 8.17
N ASP A 190 -10.30 3.39 7.60
CA ASP A 190 -11.55 2.86 7.02
C ASP A 190 -11.26 1.90 5.85
N LEU A 191 -10.17 2.16 5.15
CA LEU A 191 -9.71 1.41 3.99
C LEU A 191 -8.70 0.29 4.32
N ALA A 192 -8.29 0.17 5.59
CA ALA A 192 -7.30 -0.83 6.01
C ALA A 192 -7.75 -2.28 5.72
N PHE A 193 -9.07 -2.51 5.72
CA PHE A 193 -9.67 -3.79 5.36
C PHE A 193 -10.97 -3.58 4.57
N ALA A 194 -11.23 -4.43 3.60
CA ALA A 194 -12.48 -4.40 2.85
C ALA A 194 -13.71 -4.60 3.77
N SER A 195 -14.85 -3.99 3.41
CA SER A 195 -16.09 -4.15 4.15
C SER A 195 -16.52 -5.62 4.18
N GLY A 196 -16.95 -6.11 5.34
CA GLY A 196 -17.47 -7.47 5.50
C GLY A 196 -16.44 -8.57 5.67
N VAL A 197 -15.13 -8.28 5.55
CA VAL A 197 -14.06 -9.27 5.78
C VAL A 197 -14.09 -9.73 7.24
N LYS A 198 -13.90 -11.03 7.48
CA LYS A 198 -13.88 -11.59 8.84
C LYS A 198 -12.62 -11.16 9.60
N PHE A 199 -12.69 -11.21 10.91
CA PHE A 199 -11.54 -10.87 11.76
C PHE A 199 -10.34 -11.77 11.49
N GLU A 200 -10.58 -13.08 11.32
CA GLU A 200 -9.56 -14.08 11.06
C GLU A 200 -8.78 -13.75 9.78
N ASP A 201 -9.51 -13.41 8.70
CA ASP A 201 -8.90 -13.05 7.42
C ASP A 201 -8.04 -11.77 7.54
N CYS A 202 -8.53 -10.76 8.31
CA CYS A 202 -7.76 -9.56 8.60
C CYS A 202 -6.49 -9.85 9.41
N TYR A 203 -6.58 -10.75 10.39
CA TYR A 203 -5.43 -11.17 11.19
C TYR A 203 -4.40 -11.94 10.35
N ASP A 204 -4.86 -12.85 9.48
CA ASP A 204 -4.01 -13.60 8.58
C ASP A 204 -3.34 -12.70 7.55
N GLU A 205 -4.01 -11.65 7.07
CA GLU A 205 -3.42 -10.62 6.22
C GLU A 205 -2.27 -9.88 6.93
N ILE A 206 -2.44 -9.50 8.19
CA ILE A 206 -1.38 -8.89 9.01
C ILE A 206 -0.18 -9.84 9.15
N LYS A 207 -0.44 -11.14 9.37
CA LYS A 207 0.61 -12.16 9.47
C LYS A 207 1.36 -12.37 8.15
N THR A 208 0.64 -12.38 7.04
CA THR A 208 1.22 -12.47 5.70
C THR A 208 2.14 -11.29 5.43
N LEU A 209 1.68 -10.07 5.74
CA LEU A 209 2.46 -8.85 5.57
C LEU A 209 3.75 -8.85 6.43
N GLU A 210 3.71 -9.37 7.68
CA GLU A 210 4.92 -9.57 8.50
C GLU A 210 5.91 -10.50 7.79
N GLY A 211 5.41 -11.61 7.22
CA GLY A 211 6.23 -12.58 6.49
C GLY A 211 6.90 -11.96 5.26
N GLU A 212 6.16 -11.20 4.47
CA GLU A 212 6.67 -10.49 3.28
C GLU A 212 7.74 -9.45 3.65
N ILE A 213 7.52 -8.69 4.74
CA ILE A 213 8.53 -7.73 5.26
C ILE A 213 9.81 -8.47 5.68
N LEU A 214 9.68 -9.61 6.37
CA LEU A 214 10.81 -10.40 6.81
C LEU A 214 11.61 -10.97 5.63
N GLU A 215 10.93 -11.52 4.63
CA GLU A 215 11.54 -12.07 3.41
C GLU A 215 12.29 -10.97 2.64
N PHE A 216 11.65 -9.84 2.40
CA PHE A 216 12.26 -8.69 1.73
C PHE A 216 13.48 -8.14 2.47
N CYS A 217 13.43 -8.04 3.79
CA CYS A 217 14.60 -7.67 4.59
C CYS A 217 15.75 -8.67 4.43
N GLY A 218 15.45 -9.97 4.31
CA GLY A 218 16.44 -11.00 4.03
C GLY A 218 17.09 -10.81 2.66
N GLU A 219 16.31 -10.50 1.63
CA GLU A 219 16.82 -10.21 0.29
C GLU A 219 17.73 -8.96 0.27
N VAL A 220 17.33 -7.88 0.95
CA VAL A 220 18.15 -6.67 1.08
C VAL A 220 19.48 -6.98 1.77
N GLN A 221 19.48 -7.76 2.86
CA GLN A 221 20.68 -8.11 3.62
C GLN A 221 21.60 -9.09 2.89
N ALA A 222 21.13 -9.80 1.87
CA ALA A 222 21.98 -10.64 1.03
C ALA A 222 22.94 -9.82 0.15
N GLY A 223 22.70 -8.53 -0.02
CA GLY A 223 23.55 -7.58 -0.73
C GLY A 223 24.63 -6.93 0.16
N SER A 224 25.30 -5.92 -0.38
CA SER A 224 26.25 -5.10 0.38
C SER A 224 25.52 -3.98 1.11
N VAL A 225 25.24 -4.16 2.40
CA VAL A 225 24.47 -3.25 3.24
C VAL A 225 25.37 -2.62 4.32
N ALA A 226 25.26 -1.32 4.54
CA ALA A 226 25.99 -0.64 5.59
C ALA A 226 25.50 -1.07 6.99
N PRO A 227 26.39 -1.17 8.01
CA PRO A 227 26.01 -1.61 9.35
C PRO A 227 24.82 -0.86 9.95
N ASP A 228 24.74 0.45 9.75
CA ASP A 228 23.63 1.27 10.27
C ASP A 228 22.29 0.93 9.58
N GLN A 229 22.31 0.59 8.29
CA GLN A 229 21.12 0.16 7.56
C GLN A 229 20.66 -1.23 8.02
N VAL A 230 21.59 -2.15 8.33
CA VAL A 230 21.27 -3.45 8.93
C VAL A 230 20.56 -3.25 10.28
N LYS A 231 21.08 -2.37 11.15
CA LYS A 231 20.44 -2.04 12.42
C LYS A 231 19.04 -1.45 12.23
N GLN A 232 18.86 -0.56 11.24
CA GLN A 232 17.54 0.00 10.92
C GLN A 232 16.55 -1.08 10.48
N LEU A 233 16.95 -2.01 9.61
CA LEU A 233 16.12 -3.13 9.19
C LEU A 233 15.71 -4.02 10.38
N HIS A 234 16.64 -4.33 11.28
CA HIS A 234 16.35 -5.11 12.50
C HIS A 234 15.33 -4.39 13.41
N ARG A 235 15.44 -3.07 13.54
CA ARG A 235 14.47 -2.26 14.30
C ARG A 235 13.08 -2.31 13.66
N TYR A 236 12.99 -2.18 12.35
CA TYR A 236 11.72 -2.23 11.64
C TYR A 236 11.08 -3.63 11.72
N LEU A 237 11.88 -4.69 11.65
CA LEU A 237 11.41 -6.06 11.90
C LEU A 237 10.88 -6.23 13.33
N SER A 238 11.57 -5.66 14.33
CA SER A 238 11.10 -5.65 15.72
C SER A 238 9.77 -4.90 15.85
N ALA A 239 9.64 -3.74 15.19
CA ALA A 239 8.39 -2.99 15.16
C ALA A 239 7.23 -3.80 14.54
N ALA A 240 7.45 -4.46 13.42
CA ALA A 240 6.45 -5.32 12.77
C ALA A 240 6.02 -6.47 13.70
N ARG A 241 6.99 -7.14 14.33
CA ARG A 241 6.74 -8.25 15.27
C ARG A 241 5.92 -7.81 16.48
N HIS A 242 6.23 -6.67 17.08
CA HIS A 242 5.42 -6.12 18.18
C HIS A 242 4.02 -5.74 17.72
N GLY A 243 3.85 -5.23 16.50
CA GLY A 243 2.53 -5.03 15.90
C GLY A 243 1.72 -6.32 15.83
N VAL A 244 2.33 -7.42 15.37
CA VAL A 244 1.68 -8.74 15.31
C VAL A 244 1.35 -9.26 16.71
N TYR A 245 2.19 -9.02 17.72
CA TYR A 245 1.88 -9.40 19.11
C TYR A 245 0.67 -8.63 19.64
N ALA A 246 0.52 -7.35 19.29
CA ALA A 246 -0.68 -6.58 19.62
C ALA A 246 -1.93 -7.15 18.95
N ALA A 247 -1.86 -7.51 17.67
CA ALA A 247 -2.97 -8.15 16.96
C ALA A 247 -3.33 -9.52 17.55
N LYS A 248 -2.31 -10.29 17.98
CA LYS A 248 -2.53 -11.58 18.64
C LYS A 248 -3.25 -11.42 19.98
N ALA A 249 -2.85 -10.45 20.81
CA ALA A 249 -3.51 -10.16 22.07
C ALA A 249 -5.02 -9.88 21.87
N MET A 250 -5.38 -9.11 20.82
CA MET A 250 -6.77 -8.89 20.46
C MET A 250 -7.48 -10.18 20.03
N LYS A 251 -6.81 -11.02 19.24
CA LYS A 251 -7.35 -12.33 18.82
C LYS A 251 -7.66 -13.23 20.02
N ASP A 252 -6.76 -13.27 21.00
CA ASP A 252 -6.86 -14.17 22.16
C ASP A 252 -8.04 -13.84 23.08
N ILE A 253 -8.55 -12.59 23.05
CA ILE A 253 -9.71 -12.13 23.85
C ILE A 253 -10.98 -11.91 23.06
N ARG A 254 -10.97 -12.11 21.75
CA ARG A 254 -12.07 -11.77 20.87
C ARG A 254 -13.41 -12.37 21.27
N GLU A 255 -13.43 -13.67 21.56
CA GLU A 255 -14.64 -14.35 21.99
C GLU A 255 -15.18 -13.78 23.32
N ASN A 256 -14.26 -13.44 24.24
CA ASN A 256 -14.62 -12.81 25.50
C ASN A 256 -15.19 -11.41 25.30
N LEU A 257 -14.62 -10.60 24.38
CA LEU A 257 -15.15 -9.27 24.03
C LEU A 257 -16.55 -9.38 23.42
N VAL A 258 -16.81 -10.39 22.58
CA VAL A 258 -18.13 -10.62 22.01
C VAL A 258 -19.13 -11.00 23.12
N ALA A 259 -18.76 -11.90 24.03
CA ALA A 259 -19.58 -12.29 25.16
C ALA A 259 -19.90 -11.10 26.10
N LEU A 260 -18.90 -10.29 26.45
CA LEU A 260 -19.07 -9.09 27.29
C LEU A 260 -19.97 -8.04 26.65
N ARG A 261 -19.90 -7.86 25.35
CA ARG A 261 -20.72 -6.91 24.61
C ARG A 261 -22.19 -7.29 24.58
N HIS A 262 -22.50 -8.59 24.57
CA HIS A 262 -23.87 -9.12 24.54
C HIS A 262 -24.39 -9.59 25.91
N GLY A 263 -23.58 -9.43 26.96
CA GLY A 263 -23.96 -9.79 28.31
C GLY A 263 -25.11 -8.92 28.84
N GLU A 264 -26.04 -9.54 29.56
CA GLU A 264 -27.20 -8.86 30.16
C GLU A 264 -26.86 -8.23 31.52
N GLN A 265 -25.75 -8.59 32.13
CA GLN A 265 -25.36 -8.06 33.44
C GLN A 265 -24.83 -6.63 33.35
N PRO A 266 -25.38 -5.67 34.10
CA PRO A 266 -24.95 -4.27 34.05
C PRO A 266 -23.45 -4.06 34.37
N ALA A 267 -22.89 -4.86 35.27
CA ALA A 267 -21.50 -4.77 35.67
C ALA A 267 -20.54 -5.16 34.50
N LEU A 268 -20.85 -6.22 33.76
CA LEU A 268 -20.08 -6.65 32.59
C LEU A 268 -20.13 -5.64 31.46
N THR A 269 -21.32 -5.08 31.23
CA THR A 269 -21.51 -4.01 30.23
C THR A 269 -20.70 -2.77 30.61
N ALA A 270 -20.71 -2.37 31.87
CA ALA A 270 -19.92 -1.23 32.36
C ALA A 270 -18.42 -1.46 32.22
N PHE A 271 -17.94 -2.66 32.57
CA PHE A 271 -16.54 -3.05 32.36
C PHE A 271 -16.15 -2.96 30.88
N TYR A 272 -16.93 -3.56 29.99
CA TYR A 272 -16.69 -3.52 28.56
C TYR A 272 -16.61 -2.08 28.03
N GLN A 273 -17.59 -1.24 28.40
CA GLN A 273 -17.63 0.17 27.96
C GLN A 273 -16.40 0.95 28.46
N ALA A 274 -15.97 0.75 29.70
CA ALA A 274 -14.77 1.38 30.24
C ALA A 274 -13.52 0.96 29.46
N ARG A 275 -13.37 -0.34 29.16
CA ARG A 275 -12.24 -0.85 28.35
C ARG A 275 -12.25 -0.30 26.92
N VAL A 276 -13.39 -0.25 26.27
CA VAL A 276 -13.54 0.35 24.93
C VAL A 276 -13.19 1.83 24.93
N ALA A 277 -13.64 2.60 25.92
CA ALA A 277 -13.31 4.02 26.04
C ALA A 277 -11.81 4.27 26.19
N LEU A 278 -11.14 3.48 27.03
CA LEU A 278 -9.70 3.55 27.23
C LEU A 278 -8.94 3.19 25.94
N GLN A 279 -9.28 2.05 25.32
CA GLN A 279 -8.63 1.62 24.08
C GLN A 279 -8.81 2.64 22.95
N LYS A 280 -10.00 3.24 22.84
CA LYS A 280 -10.25 4.33 21.89
C LYS A 280 -9.32 5.51 22.11
N GLN A 281 -9.13 5.94 23.36
CA GLN A 281 -8.23 7.04 23.69
C GLN A 281 -6.77 6.69 23.38
N GLN A 282 -6.31 5.51 23.77
CA GLN A 282 -4.93 5.04 23.56
C GLN A 282 -4.62 4.88 22.07
N ILE A 283 -5.48 4.20 21.32
CA ILE A 283 -5.32 4.02 19.87
C ILE A 283 -5.31 5.37 19.15
N GLY A 284 -6.19 6.31 19.52
CA GLY A 284 -6.20 7.65 18.96
C GLY A 284 -4.89 8.42 19.19
N ALA A 285 -4.30 8.32 20.38
CA ALA A 285 -3.00 8.90 20.68
C ALA A 285 -1.88 8.23 19.86
N LEU A 286 -1.84 6.89 19.83
CA LEU A 286 -0.84 6.11 19.10
C LEU A 286 -0.89 6.34 17.59
N LEU A 287 -2.08 6.49 17.00
CA LEU A 287 -2.27 6.83 15.59
C LEU A 287 -1.63 8.18 15.24
N ASN A 288 -1.84 9.19 16.09
CA ASN A 288 -1.22 10.50 15.88
C ASN A 288 0.32 10.42 15.99
N LEU A 289 0.85 9.65 16.95
CA LEU A 289 2.30 9.45 17.11
C LEU A 289 2.91 8.64 15.95
N LEU A 290 2.15 7.73 15.35
CA LEU A 290 2.62 6.92 14.23
C LEU A 290 2.82 7.74 12.96
N VAL A 291 1.88 8.65 12.62
CA VAL A 291 1.87 9.32 11.30
C VAL A 291 2.45 10.74 11.32
N THR A 292 2.47 11.41 12.47
CA THR A 292 2.98 12.78 12.57
C THR A 292 4.48 12.76 12.86
N PRO A 293 5.29 13.54 12.13
CA PRO A 293 6.69 13.73 12.49
C PRO A 293 6.81 14.42 13.85
N HIS A 294 7.52 13.81 14.78
CA HIS A 294 7.80 14.34 16.11
C HIS A 294 9.31 14.45 16.35
N GLN A 295 9.72 15.38 17.20
CA GLN A 295 11.06 15.35 17.78
C GLN A 295 11.16 14.12 18.69
N SER A 296 12.31 13.41 18.66
CA SER A 296 12.49 12.16 19.41
C SER A 296 12.16 12.27 20.90
N GLY A 297 12.55 13.34 21.57
CA GLY A 297 12.26 13.54 22.99
C GLY A 297 10.75 13.67 23.29
N HIS A 298 10.00 14.38 22.45
CA HIS A 298 8.55 14.50 22.62
C HIS A 298 7.85 13.17 22.35
N LEU A 299 8.25 12.46 21.27
CA LEU A 299 7.70 11.14 20.95
C LEU A 299 7.89 10.16 22.10
N ARG A 300 9.13 10.09 22.68
CA ARG A 300 9.45 9.25 23.81
C ARG A 300 8.55 9.57 25.02
N GLN A 301 8.40 10.85 25.34
CA GLN A 301 7.56 11.29 26.46
C GLN A 301 6.11 10.87 26.28
N GLU A 302 5.52 11.07 25.10
CA GLU A 302 4.12 10.68 24.82
C GLU A 302 3.93 9.16 24.81
N LEU A 303 4.86 8.39 24.23
CA LEU A 303 4.80 6.92 24.30
C LEU A 303 4.88 6.41 25.74
N THR A 304 5.76 7.00 26.56
CA THR A 304 5.87 6.67 27.99
C THR A 304 4.57 7.01 28.73
N ARG A 305 3.96 8.16 28.43
CA ARG A 305 2.68 8.58 28.99
C ARG A 305 1.55 7.59 28.67
N VAL A 306 1.44 7.14 27.41
CA VAL A 306 0.43 6.16 27.02
C VAL A 306 0.66 4.82 27.73
N ARG A 307 1.93 4.40 27.85
CA ARG A 307 2.31 3.15 28.54
C ARG A 307 1.98 3.21 30.03
N GLU A 308 2.32 4.30 30.71
CA GLU A 308 2.04 4.48 32.13
C GLU A 308 0.53 4.58 32.40
N ALA A 309 -0.22 5.31 31.59
CA ALA A 309 -1.66 5.38 31.69
C ALA A 309 -2.31 3.99 31.51
N SER A 310 -1.83 3.20 30.54
CA SER A 310 -2.30 1.82 30.35
C SER A 310 -1.98 0.90 31.53
N ARG A 311 -0.82 1.08 32.15
CA ARG A 311 -0.41 0.31 33.33
C ARG A 311 -1.28 0.66 34.55
N HIS A 312 -1.43 1.94 34.83
CA HIS A 312 -2.21 2.43 35.96
C HIS A 312 -3.68 1.99 35.90
N ASP A 313 -4.32 2.15 34.74
CA ASP A 313 -5.70 1.70 34.54
C ASP A 313 -5.84 0.17 34.67
N HIS A 314 -4.85 -0.58 34.19
CA HIS A 314 -4.83 -2.04 34.38
C HIS A 314 -4.79 -2.40 35.87
N GLU A 315 -3.90 -1.79 36.64
CA GLU A 315 -3.74 -2.04 38.08
C GLU A 315 -5.02 -1.66 38.87
N GLU A 316 -5.63 -0.51 38.55
CA GLU A 316 -6.89 -0.10 39.17
C GLU A 316 -8.04 -1.08 38.83
N SER A 317 -8.14 -1.46 37.57
CA SER A 317 -9.16 -2.41 37.11
C SER A 317 -8.98 -3.78 37.74
N GLU A 318 -7.75 -4.26 37.82
CA GLU A 318 -7.41 -5.55 38.46
C GLU A 318 -7.79 -5.54 39.94
N HIS A 319 -7.44 -4.46 40.66
CA HIS A 319 -7.79 -4.30 42.05
C HIS A 319 -9.32 -4.28 42.25
N ALA A 320 -10.04 -3.53 41.41
CA ALA A 320 -11.50 -3.48 41.46
C ALA A 320 -12.14 -4.86 41.24
N LEU A 321 -11.65 -5.65 40.28
CA LEU A 321 -12.14 -6.99 40.00
C LEU A 321 -11.88 -7.95 41.18
N PHE A 322 -10.70 -7.88 41.82
CA PHE A 322 -10.42 -8.69 43.02
C PHE A 322 -11.31 -8.31 44.21
N VAL A 323 -11.51 -7.02 44.46
CA VAL A 323 -12.39 -6.57 45.58
C VAL A 323 -13.84 -6.98 45.35
N GLN A 324 -14.35 -6.87 44.10
CA GLN A 324 -15.69 -7.29 43.76
C GLN A 324 -15.85 -8.82 43.82
N GLY A 325 -14.87 -9.57 43.29
CA GLY A 325 -14.91 -11.04 43.32
C GLY A 325 -14.84 -11.65 44.72
N LEU A 326 -14.22 -10.95 45.69
CA LEU A 326 -14.13 -11.40 47.09
C LEU A 326 -15.40 -11.09 47.92
N HIS A 327 -16.21 -10.14 47.46
CA HIS A 327 -17.39 -9.65 48.22
C HIS A 327 -18.75 -10.05 47.64
N GLN A 328 -18.83 -10.65 46.48
CA GLN A 328 -20.06 -11.13 45.87
C GLN A 328 -19.88 -12.60 45.48
N ASP A 329 -20.99 -13.39 45.49
CA ASP A 329 -21.05 -14.76 44.94
C ASP A 329 -20.75 -14.79 43.41
N GLY A 330 -19.70 -14.12 42.99
CA GLY A 330 -19.25 -14.02 41.59
C GLY A 330 -18.69 -15.33 41.08
N ASP A 331 -19.03 -15.71 39.85
CA ASP A 331 -18.47 -16.88 39.19
C ASP A 331 -16.94 -16.65 38.98
N GLU A 332 -16.11 -17.52 39.57
CA GLU A 332 -14.64 -17.49 39.44
C GLU A 332 -14.20 -17.48 37.99
N ARG A 333 -14.97 -18.13 37.10
CA ARG A 333 -14.70 -18.15 35.65
C ARG A 333 -14.89 -16.77 35.02
N GLU A 334 -15.94 -16.06 35.46
CA GLU A 334 -16.23 -14.71 34.98
C GLU A 334 -15.12 -13.74 35.39
N THR A 335 -14.72 -13.75 36.65
CA THR A 335 -13.59 -12.95 37.16
C THR A 335 -12.30 -13.25 36.40
N SER A 336 -11.97 -14.54 36.21
CA SER A 336 -10.80 -14.95 35.42
C SER A 336 -10.85 -14.44 33.98
N THR A 337 -12.03 -14.45 33.34
CA THR A 337 -12.24 -13.92 31.99
C THR A 337 -12.00 -12.42 31.94
N LEU A 338 -12.53 -11.65 32.89
CA LEU A 338 -12.32 -10.20 32.96
C LEU A 338 -10.85 -9.82 33.18
N LEU A 339 -10.15 -10.56 34.07
CA LEU A 339 -8.73 -10.38 34.31
C LEU A 339 -7.92 -10.67 33.04
N ASN A 340 -8.26 -11.73 32.30
CA ASN A 340 -7.61 -12.05 31.04
C ASN A 340 -7.83 -10.97 30.00
N VAL A 341 -9.06 -10.48 29.83
CA VAL A 341 -9.36 -9.38 28.91
C VAL A 341 -8.56 -8.13 29.27
N ASN A 342 -8.53 -7.76 30.55
CA ASN A 342 -7.78 -6.60 31.03
C ASN A 342 -6.27 -6.73 30.76
N ARG A 343 -5.68 -7.92 30.98
CA ARG A 343 -4.27 -8.22 30.71
C ARG A 343 -3.92 -8.11 29.21
N GLU A 344 -4.73 -8.71 28.35
CA GLU A 344 -4.44 -8.73 26.91
C GLU A 344 -4.63 -7.35 26.27
N LEU A 345 -5.63 -6.55 26.69
CA LEU A 345 -5.78 -5.16 26.22
C LEU A 345 -4.58 -4.31 26.62
N ARG A 346 -4.04 -4.47 27.84
CA ARG A 346 -2.78 -3.84 28.25
C ARG A 346 -1.62 -4.31 27.39
N ALA A 347 -1.48 -5.62 27.15
CA ALA A 347 -0.42 -6.18 26.34
C ALA A 347 -0.47 -5.64 24.89
N ALA A 348 -1.66 -5.51 24.32
CA ALA A 348 -1.84 -4.90 23.00
C ALA A 348 -1.33 -3.44 22.96
N ALA A 349 -1.73 -2.62 23.94
CA ALA A 349 -1.30 -1.23 24.03
C ALA A 349 0.22 -1.11 24.22
N GLN A 350 0.83 -1.92 25.09
CA GLN A 350 2.27 -1.94 25.33
C GLN A 350 3.06 -2.34 24.08
N ASN A 351 2.62 -3.40 23.39
CA ASN A 351 3.25 -3.83 22.15
C ASN A 351 3.16 -2.75 21.06
N MET A 352 2.04 -2.05 20.94
CA MET A 352 1.91 -0.93 20.00
C MET A 352 2.83 0.25 20.35
N CYS A 353 2.96 0.62 21.64
CA CYS A 353 3.93 1.63 22.07
C CYS A 353 5.36 1.23 21.68
N THR A 354 5.73 -0.03 21.94
CA THR A 354 7.06 -0.57 21.62
C THR A 354 7.29 -0.59 20.11
N ALA A 355 6.28 -1.00 19.31
CA ALA A 355 6.35 -1.01 17.86
C ALA A 355 6.62 0.38 17.28
N ILE A 356 5.87 1.39 17.74
CA ILE A 356 6.06 2.79 17.31
C ILE A 356 7.43 3.31 17.76
N GLY A 357 7.89 2.96 18.96
CA GLY A 357 9.23 3.29 19.45
C GLY A 357 10.31 2.75 18.51
N PHE A 358 10.29 1.46 18.16
CA PHE A 358 11.24 0.87 17.22
C PHE A 358 11.17 1.48 15.82
N LEU A 359 9.98 1.88 15.35
CA LEU A 359 9.82 2.48 14.03
C LEU A 359 10.32 3.92 13.97
N ARG A 360 10.10 4.73 15.02
CA ARG A 360 10.21 6.20 14.97
C ARG A 360 11.33 6.81 15.82
N LEU A 361 11.76 6.18 16.93
CA LEU A 361 12.85 6.71 17.79
C LEU A 361 14.21 6.47 17.15
N GLN A 362 15.21 7.28 17.51
CA GLN A 362 16.60 7.06 17.12
C GLN A 362 17.28 6.03 18.05
N GLU A 363 18.41 5.46 17.63
CA GLU A 363 19.08 4.37 18.33
C GLU A 363 19.44 4.74 19.80
N GLY A 364 19.96 5.94 20.04
CA GLY A 364 20.30 6.41 21.39
C GLY A 364 19.12 6.67 22.32
N ASP A 365 17.89 6.73 21.79
CA ASP A 365 16.67 6.93 22.58
C ASP A 365 15.98 5.61 22.94
N LEU A 366 16.47 4.48 22.41
CA LEU A 366 15.91 3.14 22.63
C LEU A 366 16.51 2.41 23.82
N ASP A 367 17.76 2.73 24.21
CA ASP A 367 18.48 2.02 25.28
C ASP A 367 17.81 2.15 26.65
N ASP A 368 16.96 3.15 26.83
CA ASP A 368 16.17 3.39 28.03
C ASP A 368 14.65 3.09 27.82
N TYR A 369 14.24 2.52 26.69
CA TYR A 369 12.84 2.30 26.34
C TYR A 369 12.45 0.82 26.33
#